data_0efd81daae41d3701ce5c629581c5b9e
#
_entry.id   0efd81daae41d3701ce5c629581c5b9e
#
_cell.length_a   1.000
_cell.length_b   1.000
_cell.length_c   1.000
_cell.angle_alpha   90.00
_cell.angle_beta   90.00
_cell.angle_gamma   90.00
#
_symmetry.space_group_name_H-M   'P 1'
#
loop_
_entity.id
_entity.type
_entity.pdbx_description
1 polymer ?
#
loop_
_entity_poly.entity_id
_entity_poly.type
_entity_poly.pdbx_seq_one_letter_code
_entity_poly.pdbx_strand_id
1 'polypeptide(L)'
;MKMTNLYFRRGPATVICLCLFSLLLAAETLTYREVEGEITVIHTVAIMPAPPGYSIELASLRSGGGVVRQTFRTAVDLSTLAWTFSDPGRQMELDARLQGEAIILSGTLRGKKVEKRFAAAGVPWIQLFQMGLGPFALANDKKFQFRSIGTQGPGEMKIGKFTVTRQGEEEIMFGGKEIIALHLRISLSGLLSIFWHGDYWYRKGDGRFLRYRGKNRPGGSVAISELSEEKVD
;
A
#
# COMPACT_ATOMS: atom_id res chain seq x y z
N MET A 1 -24.56 78.93 20.44
CA MET A 1 -23.67 78.17 19.56
C MET A 1 -22.92 77.16 20.43
N LYS A 2 -23.40 75.90 20.46
CA LYS A 2 -22.83 74.83 21.31
C LYS A 2 -22.12 73.85 20.39
N MET A 3 -20.80 73.72 20.60
CA MET A 3 -19.97 72.75 19.93
C MET A 3 -20.11 71.43 20.67
N THR A 4 -20.51 70.38 19.95
CA THR A 4 -20.63 69.04 20.47
C THR A 4 -19.35 68.23 20.07
N ASN A 5 -18.57 67.85 21.08
CA ASN A 5 -17.37 66.99 20.90
C ASN A 5 -17.79 65.58 20.61
N LEU A 6 -17.39 65.03 19.45
CA LEU A 6 -17.46 63.61 19.12
C LEU A 6 -16.22 62.91 19.66
N TYR A 7 -16.40 62.07 20.67
CA TYR A 7 -15.39 61.12 21.14
C TYR A 7 -15.38 59.88 20.25
N PHE A 8 -14.33 59.70 19.48
CA PHE A 8 -14.04 58.45 18.78
C PHE A 8 -13.51 57.41 19.79
N ARG A 9 -14.32 56.40 20.16
CA ARG A 9 -13.92 55.22 20.92
C ARG A 9 -13.13 54.30 19.99
N ARG A 10 -11.82 54.18 20.18
CA ARG A 10 -11.01 53.11 19.59
C ARG A 10 -11.31 51.79 20.31
N GLY A 11 -11.97 50.83 19.64
CA GLY A 11 -12.10 49.44 20.10
C GLY A 11 -10.78 48.71 19.98
N PRO A 12 -10.51 47.73 20.83
CA PRO A 12 -9.30 46.91 20.78
C PRO A 12 -9.32 46.04 19.49
N ALA A 13 -8.25 46.20 18.70
CA ALA A 13 -7.98 45.29 17.59
C ALA A 13 -7.70 43.89 18.12
N THR A 14 -8.65 42.99 17.96
CA THR A 14 -8.47 41.57 18.26
C THR A 14 -7.52 40.99 17.19
N VAL A 15 -6.25 40.83 17.55
CA VAL A 15 -5.28 40.10 16.75
C VAL A 15 -5.67 38.60 16.83
N ILE A 16 -6.34 38.11 15.79
CA ILE A 16 -6.56 36.69 15.61
C ILE A 16 -5.21 36.11 15.20
N CYS A 17 -4.49 35.55 16.17
CA CYS A 17 -3.31 34.74 15.96
C CYS A 17 -3.78 33.43 15.31
N LEU A 18 -3.76 33.36 13.96
CA LEU A 18 -3.90 32.10 13.24
C LEU A 18 -2.64 31.28 13.55
N CYS A 19 -2.71 30.46 14.60
CA CYS A 19 -1.78 29.37 14.79
C CYS A 19 -1.97 28.40 13.62
N LEU A 20 -1.21 28.55 12.56
CA LEU A 20 -0.95 27.51 11.58
C LEU A 20 -0.29 26.35 12.34
N PHE A 21 -1.11 25.45 12.85
CA PHE A 21 -0.66 24.11 13.20
C PHE A 21 -0.18 23.48 11.89
N SER A 22 1.11 23.64 11.60
CA SER A 22 1.81 22.71 10.72
C SER A 22 1.71 21.37 11.42
N LEU A 23 0.70 20.58 11.06
CA LEU A 23 0.72 19.15 11.29
C LEU A 23 2.01 18.66 10.60
N LEU A 24 3.07 18.50 11.36
CA LEU A 24 4.20 17.66 11.01
C LEU A 24 3.58 16.26 10.82
N LEU A 25 3.25 15.96 9.57
CA LEU A 25 2.79 14.65 9.19
C LEU A 25 4.00 13.74 9.30
N ALA A 26 4.08 13.01 10.40
CA ALA A 26 5.17 12.11 10.70
C ALA A 26 5.37 11.12 9.54
N ALA A 27 6.60 10.98 9.08
CA ALA A 27 6.98 9.92 8.19
C ALA A 27 7.03 8.61 9.00
N GLU A 28 6.61 7.54 8.40
CA GLU A 28 6.62 6.24 9.05
C GLU A 28 7.49 5.27 8.27
N THR A 29 8.31 4.51 8.98
CA THR A 29 9.15 3.47 8.38
C THR A 29 8.84 2.12 9.01
N LEU A 30 8.52 1.15 8.15
CA LEU A 30 8.20 -0.23 8.52
C LEU A 30 9.22 -1.16 7.88
N THR A 31 9.68 -2.14 8.65
CA THR A 31 10.56 -3.19 8.13
C THR A 31 9.87 -4.54 8.24
N TYR A 32 9.83 -5.27 7.14
CA TYR A 32 9.30 -6.63 7.08
C TYR A 32 10.40 -7.60 6.71
N ARG A 33 10.37 -8.77 7.32
CA ARG A 33 11.24 -9.89 6.96
C ARG A 33 10.40 -10.96 6.30
N GLU A 34 10.71 -11.29 5.05
CA GLU A 34 10.09 -12.37 4.29
C GLU A 34 11.08 -13.54 4.16
N VAL A 35 10.56 -14.75 4.33
CA VAL A 35 11.32 -16.01 4.15
C VAL A 35 10.54 -16.91 3.19
N GLU A 36 11.19 -17.33 2.09
CA GLU A 36 10.68 -18.32 1.13
C GLU A 36 11.76 -19.39 0.90
N GLY A 37 11.62 -20.55 1.56
CA GLY A 37 12.69 -21.56 1.56
C GLY A 37 13.98 -21.02 2.19
N GLU A 38 15.07 -21.03 1.43
CA GLU A 38 16.37 -20.49 1.85
C GLU A 38 16.54 -18.97 1.57
N ILE A 39 15.58 -18.39 0.84
CA ILE A 39 15.66 -16.98 0.45
C ILE A 39 15.06 -16.12 1.58
N THR A 40 15.84 -15.15 2.04
CA THR A 40 15.36 -14.09 2.91
C THR A 40 15.33 -12.77 2.14
N VAL A 41 14.23 -12.02 2.29
CA VAL A 41 14.08 -10.66 1.75
C VAL A 41 13.73 -9.72 2.89
N ILE A 42 14.43 -8.61 2.98
CA ILE A 42 14.10 -7.51 3.88
C ILE A 42 13.41 -6.43 3.06
N HIS A 43 12.21 -6.08 3.46
CA HIS A 43 11.42 -5.02 2.85
C HIS A 43 11.40 -3.82 3.80
N THR A 44 11.83 -2.67 3.32
CA THR A 44 11.69 -1.40 4.03
C THR A 44 10.64 -0.56 3.33
N VAL A 45 9.62 -0.14 4.07
CA VAL A 45 8.50 0.66 3.57
C VAL A 45 8.53 2.00 4.27
N ALA A 46 8.72 3.09 3.54
CA ALA A 46 8.56 4.44 4.04
C ALA A 46 7.22 5.02 3.57
N ILE A 47 6.42 5.52 4.50
CA ILE A 47 5.09 6.09 4.24
C ILE A 47 5.14 7.57 4.59
N MET A 48 4.86 8.41 3.61
CA MET A 48 4.85 9.86 3.75
C MET A 48 3.50 10.39 3.30
N PRO A 49 2.87 11.26 4.08
CA PRO A 49 1.69 11.97 3.61
C PRO A 49 2.02 12.80 2.38
N ALA A 50 1.19 12.71 1.37
CA ALA A 50 1.38 13.40 0.11
C ALA A 50 0.01 13.62 -0.57
N PRO A 51 -0.63 14.79 -0.37
CA PRO A 51 -1.96 15.05 -0.90
C PRO A 51 -2.14 14.62 -2.37
N PRO A 52 -3.26 14.01 -2.74
CA PRO A 52 -4.48 13.77 -1.92
C PRO A 52 -4.42 12.52 -1.01
N GLY A 53 -3.29 11.83 -0.83
CA GLY A 53 -3.15 10.64 -0.02
C GLY A 53 -1.73 10.48 0.50
N TYR A 54 -1.04 9.42 0.03
CA TYR A 54 0.30 9.06 0.52
C TYR A 54 1.27 8.81 -0.64
N SER A 55 2.55 9.06 -0.35
CA SER A 55 3.70 8.54 -1.10
C SER A 55 4.29 7.40 -0.31
N ILE A 56 4.40 6.22 -0.91
CA ILE A 56 4.95 5.04 -0.25
C ILE A 56 6.16 4.57 -1.07
N GLU A 57 7.29 4.43 -0.41
CA GLU A 57 8.51 3.87 -0.99
C GLU A 57 8.77 2.49 -0.41
N LEU A 58 8.98 1.49 -1.25
CA LEU A 58 9.30 0.13 -0.88
C LEU A 58 10.65 -0.26 -1.48
N ALA A 59 11.61 -0.55 -0.63
CA ALA A 59 12.87 -1.17 -1.00
C ALA A 59 12.90 -2.63 -0.52
N SER A 60 13.28 -3.55 -1.39
CA SER A 60 13.36 -4.99 -1.09
C SER A 60 14.78 -5.48 -1.35
N LEU A 61 15.49 -5.87 -0.30
CA LEU A 61 16.85 -6.41 -0.35
C LEU A 61 16.80 -7.94 -0.18
N ARG A 62 17.28 -8.67 -1.17
CA ARG A 62 17.35 -10.14 -1.14
C ARG A 62 18.68 -10.63 -0.56
N SER A 63 18.64 -11.75 0.14
CA SER A 63 19.85 -12.52 0.46
C SER A 63 20.53 -12.93 -0.86
N GLY A 64 21.80 -12.60 -1.03
CA GLY A 64 22.52 -12.81 -2.29
C GLY A 64 22.61 -11.56 -3.19
N GLY A 65 22.08 -10.44 -2.77
CA GLY A 65 22.23 -9.14 -3.42
C GLY A 65 21.08 -8.78 -4.36
N GLY A 66 21.14 -7.54 -4.84
CA GLY A 66 20.09 -6.93 -5.65
C GLY A 66 19.01 -6.24 -4.82
N VAL A 67 18.71 -5.00 -5.20
CA VAL A 67 17.66 -4.20 -4.58
C VAL A 67 16.56 -3.96 -5.60
N VAL A 68 15.33 -4.30 -5.25
CA VAL A 68 14.13 -3.92 -5.98
C VAL A 68 13.53 -2.69 -5.31
N ARG A 69 13.21 -1.67 -6.09
CA ARG A 69 12.57 -0.44 -5.60
C ARG A 69 11.19 -0.28 -6.23
N GLN A 70 10.26 0.20 -5.43
CA GLN A 70 8.93 0.55 -5.89
C GLN A 70 8.50 1.85 -5.22
N THR A 71 7.80 2.69 -5.95
CA THR A 71 7.13 3.85 -5.36
C THR A 71 5.66 3.82 -5.72
N PHE A 72 4.83 4.26 -4.79
CA PHE A 72 3.38 4.33 -4.96
C PHE A 72 2.90 5.71 -4.58
N ARG A 73 2.02 6.25 -5.41
CA ARG A 73 1.14 7.36 -5.02
C ARG A 73 -0.23 6.77 -4.81
N THR A 74 -0.83 7.08 -3.68
CA THR A 74 -2.14 6.53 -3.33
C THR A 74 -3.14 7.65 -3.03
N ALA A 75 -4.42 7.33 -3.11
CA ALA A 75 -5.47 8.12 -2.52
C ALA A 75 -5.50 7.93 -0.98
N VAL A 76 -6.41 8.64 -0.29
CA VAL A 76 -6.57 8.53 1.18
C VAL A 76 -7.00 7.12 1.61
N ASP A 77 -7.78 6.42 0.78
CA ASP A 77 -8.21 5.04 1.00
C ASP A 77 -7.14 3.99 0.63
N LEU A 78 -5.92 4.44 0.36
CA LEU A 78 -4.77 3.64 -0.07
C LEU A 78 -4.95 2.93 -1.43
N SER A 79 -5.99 3.26 -2.21
CA SER A 79 -6.05 2.86 -3.62
C SER A 79 -4.91 3.51 -4.41
N THR A 80 -4.34 2.77 -5.35
CA THR A 80 -3.16 3.19 -6.10
C THR A 80 -3.54 4.18 -7.21
N LEU A 81 -2.86 5.32 -7.25
CA LEU A 81 -2.97 6.33 -8.31
C LEU A 81 -1.79 6.23 -9.31
N ALA A 82 -0.60 5.92 -8.80
CA ALA A 82 0.59 5.68 -9.61
C ALA A 82 1.51 4.66 -8.94
N TRP A 83 2.27 3.94 -9.75
CA TRP A 83 3.22 2.93 -9.31
C TRP A 83 4.44 2.92 -10.24
N THR A 84 5.63 2.97 -9.65
CA THR A 84 6.88 2.69 -10.37
C THR A 84 7.52 1.45 -9.80
N PHE A 85 8.24 0.73 -10.65
CA PHE A 85 8.95 -0.50 -10.29
C PHE A 85 10.32 -0.51 -10.95
N SER A 86 11.37 -0.80 -10.20
CA SER A 86 12.73 -0.93 -10.68
C SER A 86 13.38 -2.19 -10.12
N ASP A 87 13.78 -3.11 -11.01
CA ASP A 87 14.62 -4.27 -10.73
C ASP A 87 15.74 -4.32 -11.78
N PRO A 88 16.87 -3.62 -11.53
CA PRO A 88 17.98 -3.55 -12.48
C PRO A 88 18.56 -4.93 -12.81
N GLY A 89 18.59 -5.84 -11.83
CA GLY A 89 19.08 -7.21 -12.02
C GLY A 89 18.27 -8.04 -13.02
N ARG A 90 17.00 -7.67 -13.21
CA ARG A 90 16.10 -8.28 -14.20
C ARG A 90 15.82 -7.39 -15.40
N GLN A 91 16.48 -6.23 -15.52
CA GLN A 91 16.24 -5.22 -16.55
C GLN A 91 14.76 -4.82 -16.64
N MET A 92 14.17 -4.51 -15.48
CA MET A 92 12.77 -4.11 -15.37
C MET A 92 12.67 -2.69 -14.82
N GLU A 93 12.03 -1.81 -15.57
CA GLU A 93 11.70 -0.43 -15.20
C GLU A 93 10.28 -0.16 -15.70
N LEU A 94 9.34 0.02 -14.78
CA LEU A 94 7.93 0.18 -15.12
C LEU A 94 7.37 1.44 -14.45
N ASP A 95 6.51 2.15 -15.17
CA ASP A 95 5.68 3.25 -14.68
C ASP A 95 4.22 2.95 -15.05
N ALA A 96 3.33 3.01 -14.06
CA ALA A 96 1.90 2.83 -14.27
C ALA A 96 1.13 3.95 -13.58
N ARG A 97 0.11 4.50 -14.25
CA ARG A 97 -0.70 5.62 -13.73
C ARG A 97 -2.16 5.41 -14.04
N LEU A 98 -3.00 5.72 -13.06
CA LEU A 98 -4.45 5.78 -13.25
C LEU A 98 -4.80 7.08 -13.99
N GLN A 99 -5.46 6.94 -15.13
CA GLN A 99 -5.95 8.05 -15.97
C GLN A 99 -7.42 7.81 -16.30
N GLY A 100 -8.30 8.50 -15.59
CA GLY A 100 -9.74 8.23 -15.65
C GLY A 100 -10.04 6.77 -15.29
N GLU A 101 -10.69 6.05 -16.17
CA GLU A 101 -11.04 4.63 -15.97
C GLU A 101 -10.00 3.64 -16.54
N ALA A 102 -8.78 4.09 -16.79
CA ALA A 102 -7.73 3.23 -17.32
C ALA A 102 -6.43 3.37 -16.55
N ILE A 103 -5.68 2.28 -16.44
CA ILE A 103 -4.30 2.27 -15.98
C ILE A 103 -3.41 2.18 -17.21
N ILE A 104 -2.54 3.17 -17.39
CA ILE A 104 -1.55 3.21 -18.45
C ILE A 104 -0.23 2.73 -17.85
N LEU A 105 0.31 1.66 -18.40
CA LEU A 105 1.60 1.08 -18.05
C LEU A 105 2.58 1.30 -19.20
N SER A 106 3.76 1.79 -18.89
CA SER A 106 4.88 1.92 -19.83
C SER A 106 6.21 1.54 -19.16
N GLY A 107 7.23 1.29 -19.98
CA GLY A 107 8.58 1.03 -19.45
C GLY A 107 9.30 -0.08 -20.19
N THR A 108 10.13 -0.80 -19.43
CA THR A 108 10.94 -1.92 -19.90
C THR A 108 10.67 -3.15 -19.03
N LEU A 109 10.41 -4.27 -19.68
CA LEU A 109 10.21 -5.57 -19.04
C LEU A 109 11.24 -6.56 -19.62
N ARG A 110 12.23 -6.94 -18.82
CA ARG A 110 13.34 -7.84 -19.23
C ARG A 110 14.05 -7.33 -20.49
N GLY A 111 14.40 -6.05 -20.51
CA GLY A 111 15.08 -5.39 -21.61
C GLY A 111 14.19 -5.05 -22.83
N LYS A 112 12.90 -5.41 -22.83
CA LYS A 112 11.97 -5.12 -23.93
C LYS A 112 11.00 -4.00 -23.52
N LYS A 113 10.76 -3.06 -24.43
CA LYS A 113 9.75 -2.02 -24.24
C LYS A 113 8.36 -2.64 -24.07
N VAL A 114 7.60 -2.10 -23.15
CA VAL A 114 6.21 -2.47 -22.87
C VAL A 114 5.36 -1.21 -22.78
N GLU A 115 4.21 -1.24 -23.44
CA GLU A 115 3.12 -0.29 -23.28
C GLU A 115 1.82 -1.07 -23.19
N LYS A 116 1.01 -0.79 -22.20
CA LYS A 116 -0.29 -1.44 -21.98
C LYS A 116 -1.30 -0.44 -21.45
N ARG A 117 -2.55 -0.65 -21.81
CA ARG A 117 -3.71 0.05 -21.28
C ARG A 117 -4.65 -0.98 -20.69
N PHE A 118 -4.95 -0.85 -19.40
CA PHE A 118 -5.87 -1.73 -18.68
C PHE A 118 -7.11 -0.95 -18.24
N ALA A 119 -8.29 -1.55 -18.37
CA ALA A 119 -9.51 -0.98 -17.79
C ALA A 119 -9.45 -1.06 -16.25
N ALA A 120 -9.71 0.05 -15.58
CA ALA A 120 -9.78 0.14 -14.12
C ALA A 120 -11.21 0.34 -13.59
N ALA A 121 -12.21 0.45 -14.47
CA ALA A 121 -13.59 0.72 -14.09
C ALA A 121 -14.17 -0.32 -13.13
N GLY A 122 -14.95 0.15 -12.17
CA GLY A 122 -15.84 -0.65 -11.30
C GLY A 122 -15.20 -1.22 -10.04
N VAL A 123 -13.86 -1.30 -9.92
CA VAL A 123 -13.17 -1.71 -8.69
C VAL A 123 -11.83 -0.98 -8.57
N PRO A 124 -11.35 -0.65 -7.36
CA PRO A 124 -10.11 0.08 -7.17
C PRO A 124 -8.89 -0.72 -7.65
N TRP A 125 -7.84 0.00 -8.04
CA TRP A 125 -6.53 -0.55 -8.25
C TRP A 125 -5.75 -0.51 -6.93
N ILE A 126 -5.32 -1.66 -6.45
CA ILE A 126 -4.44 -1.80 -5.28
C ILE A 126 -3.22 -2.58 -5.72
N GLN A 127 -2.06 -1.93 -5.74
CA GLN A 127 -0.81 -2.53 -6.18
C GLN A 127 0.04 -3.03 -5.01
N LEU A 128 -0.05 -2.40 -3.83
CA LEU A 128 0.62 -2.81 -2.60
C LEU A 128 -0.42 -3.36 -1.61
N PHE A 129 -0.65 -4.68 -1.62
CA PHE A 129 -1.70 -5.33 -0.82
C PHE A 129 -1.53 -5.11 0.68
N GLN A 130 -0.28 -5.19 1.15
CA GLN A 130 0.07 -5.04 2.56
C GLN A 130 -0.45 -3.73 3.15
N MET A 131 -0.34 -2.64 2.41
CA MET A 131 -0.81 -1.33 2.88
C MET A 131 -2.25 -1.07 2.43
N GLY A 132 -2.56 -1.32 1.16
CA GLY A 132 -3.84 -0.95 0.54
C GLY A 132 -5.06 -1.67 1.09
N LEU A 133 -4.90 -2.76 1.80
CA LEU A 133 -6.02 -3.49 2.40
C LEU A 133 -6.24 -3.19 3.90
N GLY A 134 -5.41 -2.37 4.50
CA GLY A 134 -5.60 -1.92 5.89
C GLY A 134 -6.98 -1.31 6.15
N PRO A 135 -7.46 -0.34 5.32
CA PRO A 135 -8.81 0.22 5.46
C PRO A 135 -9.92 -0.83 5.39
N PHE A 136 -9.82 -1.80 4.47
CA PHE A 136 -10.78 -2.91 4.39
C PHE A 136 -10.68 -3.82 5.63
N ALA A 137 -9.49 -4.04 6.15
CA ALA A 137 -9.32 -4.83 7.37
C ALA A 137 -10.07 -4.21 8.56
N LEU A 138 -10.15 -2.90 8.67
CA LEU A 138 -10.90 -2.19 9.72
C LEU A 138 -12.40 -2.04 9.42
N ALA A 139 -12.82 -2.07 8.16
CA ALA A 139 -14.22 -2.01 7.77
C ALA A 139 -14.98 -3.27 8.21
N ASN A 140 -16.32 -3.19 8.24
CA ASN A 140 -17.17 -4.33 8.59
C ASN A 140 -17.55 -5.22 7.39
N ASP A 141 -17.05 -4.90 6.21
CA ASP A 141 -17.36 -5.62 4.99
C ASP A 141 -16.77 -7.04 5.02
N LYS A 142 -17.56 -8.02 4.60
CA LYS A 142 -17.13 -9.43 4.52
C LYS A 142 -16.29 -9.73 3.30
N LYS A 143 -16.45 -8.94 2.24
CA LYS A 143 -15.84 -9.19 0.93
C LYS A 143 -15.59 -7.89 0.19
N PHE A 144 -14.44 -7.81 -0.47
CA PHE A 144 -14.03 -6.67 -1.27
C PHE A 144 -13.34 -7.16 -2.55
N GLN A 145 -13.45 -6.41 -3.64
CA GLN A 145 -12.78 -6.72 -4.90
C GLN A 145 -11.89 -5.58 -5.34
N PHE A 146 -10.74 -5.91 -5.91
CA PHE A 146 -9.80 -4.95 -6.43
C PHE A 146 -9.04 -5.52 -7.63
N ARG A 147 -8.28 -4.67 -8.30
CA ARG A 147 -7.39 -5.04 -9.40
C ARG A 147 -5.94 -4.78 -9.02
N SER A 148 -5.05 -5.59 -9.60
CA SER A 148 -3.61 -5.37 -9.50
C SER A 148 -2.92 -5.80 -10.78
N ILE A 149 -1.81 -5.13 -11.09
CA ILE A 149 -0.97 -5.45 -12.24
C ILE A 149 0.09 -6.46 -11.78
N GLY A 150 0.26 -7.51 -12.53
CA GLY A 150 1.27 -8.52 -12.28
C GLY A 150 1.81 -9.14 -13.55
N THR A 151 2.88 -9.93 -13.43
CA THR A 151 3.42 -10.71 -14.54
C THR A 151 2.66 -12.02 -14.67
N GLN A 152 2.21 -12.35 -15.87
CA GLN A 152 1.70 -13.66 -16.22
C GLN A 152 2.68 -14.36 -17.15
N GLY A 153 3.42 -15.33 -16.63
CA GLY A 153 4.50 -15.99 -17.39
C GLY A 153 5.70 -15.07 -17.65
N PRO A 154 6.69 -15.53 -18.45
CA PRO A 154 7.91 -14.79 -18.71
C PRO A 154 7.69 -13.66 -19.73
N GLY A 155 7.37 -12.47 -19.27
CA GLY A 155 7.41 -11.26 -20.10
C GLY A 155 6.07 -10.68 -20.51
N GLU A 156 4.98 -11.04 -19.86
CA GLU A 156 3.70 -10.39 -20.11
C GLU A 156 3.15 -9.75 -18.83
N MET A 157 2.76 -8.47 -18.92
CA MET A 157 2.05 -7.76 -17.85
C MET A 157 0.55 -7.88 -18.10
N LYS A 158 -0.17 -8.29 -17.07
CA LYS A 158 -1.64 -8.38 -17.06
C LYS A 158 -2.22 -7.76 -15.82
N ILE A 159 -3.47 -7.33 -15.94
CA ILE A 159 -4.26 -6.92 -14.79
C ILE A 159 -5.08 -8.11 -14.29
N GLY A 160 -4.89 -8.45 -13.02
CA GLY A 160 -5.69 -9.46 -12.33
C GLY A 160 -6.82 -8.82 -11.52
N LYS A 161 -7.95 -9.51 -11.42
CA LYS A 161 -9.02 -9.20 -10.48
C LYS A 161 -8.89 -10.13 -9.28
N PHE A 162 -8.86 -9.53 -8.09
CA PHE A 162 -8.72 -10.21 -6.82
C PHE A 162 -9.97 -10.04 -5.99
N THR A 163 -10.19 -11.01 -5.13
CA THR A 163 -11.21 -10.97 -4.09
C THR A 163 -10.52 -11.13 -2.76
N VAL A 164 -10.78 -10.22 -1.84
CA VAL A 164 -10.41 -10.38 -0.44
C VAL A 164 -11.64 -10.74 0.35
N THR A 165 -11.52 -11.71 1.26
CA THR A 165 -12.57 -12.18 2.15
C THR A 165 -12.07 -12.14 3.57
N ARG A 166 -12.85 -11.55 4.47
CA ARG A 166 -12.59 -11.58 5.90
C ARG A 166 -12.83 -12.98 6.44
N GLN A 167 -11.83 -13.55 7.09
CA GLN A 167 -11.91 -14.86 7.75
C GLN A 167 -12.35 -14.73 9.21
N GLY A 168 -12.10 -13.59 9.82
CA GLY A 168 -12.43 -13.32 11.23
C GLY A 168 -11.27 -12.70 11.98
N GLU A 169 -11.31 -12.86 13.29
CA GLU A 169 -10.22 -12.54 14.20
C GLU A 169 -9.48 -13.82 14.56
N GLU A 170 -8.17 -13.73 14.68
CA GLU A 170 -7.29 -14.86 15.01
C GLU A 170 -6.23 -14.42 16.00
N GLU A 171 -5.95 -15.22 17.00
CA GLU A 171 -4.81 -15.04 17.88
C GLU A 171 -3.54 -15.49 17.16
N ILE A 172 -2.56 -14.60 17.08
CA ILE A 172 -1.27 -14.90 16.46
C ILE A 172 -0.14 -14.51 17.41
N MET A 173 0.95 -15.29 17.37
CA MET A 173 2.21 -14.89 18.00
C MET A 173 2.87 -13.80 17.16
N PHE A 174 3.13 -12.63 17.74
CA PHE A 174 3.76 -11.50 17.11
C PHE A 174 4.69 -10.78 18.10
N GLY A 175 5.96 -10.62 17.75
CA GLY A 175 6.96 -10.01 18.65
C GLY A 175 7.07 -10.71 20.02
N GLY A 176 6.85 -12.04 20.07
CA GLY A 176 6.89 -12.83 21.31
C GLY A 176 5.66 -12.70 22.20
N LYS A 177 4.58 -12.08 21.72
CA LYS A 177 3.31 -11.91 22.45
C LYS A 177 2.16 -12.42 21.61
N GLU A 178 1.12 -12.92 22.26
CA GLU A 178 -0.16 -13.20 21.61
C GLU A 178 -0.92 -11.90 21.39
N ILE A 179 -1.38 -11.68 20.17
CA ILE A 179 -2.22 -10.55 19.80
C ILE A 179 -3.40 -11.02 18.95
N ILE A 180 -4.52 -10.30 19.05
CA ILE A 180 -5.67 -10.53 18.17
C ILE A 180 -5.43 -9.74 16.87
N ALA A 181 -5.41 -10.47 15.76
CA ALA A 181 -5.26 -9.91 14.43
C ALA A 181 -6.51 -10.17 13.56
N LEU A 182 -6.76 -9.29 12.61
CA LEU A 182 -7.80 -9.43 11.60
C LEU A 182 -7.26 -10.28 10.46
N HIS A 183 -7.83 -11.46 10.23
CA HIS A 183 -7.40 -12.38 9.18
C HIS A 183 -8.19 -12.12 7.89
N LEU A 184 -7.47 -11.86 6.82
CA LEU A 184 -7.99 -11.71 5.46
C LEU A 184 -7.40 -12.78 4.56
N ARG A 185 -8.21 -13.34 3.68
CA ARG A 185 -7.76 -14.20 2.58
C ARG A 185 -7.95 -13.49 1.25
N ILE A 186 -6.88 -13.39 0.48
CA ILE A 186 -6.89 -12.86 -0.88
C ILE A 186 -6.79 -14.04 -1.85
N SER A 187 -7.62 -14.02 -2.89
CA SER A 187 -7.59 -15.02 -3.97
C SER A 187 -7.80 -14.32 -5.31
N LEU A 188 -7.42 -14.99 -6.39
CA LEU A 188 -7.86 -14.61 -7.73
C LEU A 188 -9.38 -14.71 -7.81
N SER A 189 -10.02 -13.81 -8.55
CA SER A 189 -11.48 -13.82 -8.70
C SER A 189 -11.96 -14.92 -9.65
N GLY A 190 -13.17 -15.45 -9.40
CA GLY A 190 -13.82 -16.44 -10.24
C GLY A 190 -13.21 -17.83 -10.12
N LEU A 191 -13.24 -18.61 -11.21
CA LEU A 191 -12.74 -19.99 -11.25
C LEU A 191 -11.23 -20.10 -10.94
N LEU A 192 -10.48 -19.00 -11.10
CA LEU A 192 -9.04 -18.97 -10.82
C LEU A 192 -8.71 -18.94 -9.32
N SER A 193 -9.70 -18.76 -8.45
CA SER A 193 -9.53 -18.70 -6.99
C SER A 193 -8.91 -19.96 -6.38
N ILE A 194 -9.07 -21.11 -7.01
CA ILE A 194 -8.49 -22.37 -6.57
C ILE A 194 -6.99 -22.49 -6.82
N PHE A 195 -6.44 -21.68 -7.73
CA PHE A 195 -5.03 -21.80 -8.14
C PHE A 195 -4.09 -20.95 -7.28
N TRP A 196 -4.61 -19.89 -6.66
CA TRP A 196 -3.80 -19.05 -5.81
C TRP A 196 -4.63 -18.36 -4.74
N HIS A 197 -4.13 -18.39 -3.52
CA HIS A 197 -4.58 -17.58 -2.40
C HIS A 197 -3.41 -17.26 -1.48
N GLY A 198 -3.57 -16.19 -0.69
CA GLY A 198 -2.65 -15.80 0.37
C GLY A 198 -3.44 -15.32 1.58
N ASP A 199 -2.92 -15.60 2.76
CA ASP A 199 -3.48 -15.19 4.03
C ASP A 199 -2.69 -13.99 4.56
N TYR A 200 -3.42 -12.99 5.06
CA TYR A 200 -2.90 -11.70 5.51
C TYR A 200 -3.48 -11.38 6.87
N TRP A 201 -2.65 -10.97 7.80
CA TRP A 201 -3.07 -10.57 9.14
C TRP A 201 -2.77 -9.10 9.37
N TYR A 202 -3.77 -8.40 9.91
CA TYR A 202 -3.72 -6.97 10.17
C TYR A 202 -3.99 -6.70 11.65
N ARG A 203 -3.30 -5.72 12.24
CA ARG A 203 -3.52 -5.30 13.62
C ARG A 203 -4.92 -4.70 13.75
N LYS A 204 -5.69 -5.19 14.73
CA LYS A 204 -7.10 -4.81 14.93
C LYS A 204 -7.28 -3.32 15.25
N GLY A 205 -6.29 -2.67 15.89
CA GLY A 205 -6.41 -1.29 16.35
C GLY A 205 -6.27 -0.24 15.24
N ASP A 206 -5.43 -0.49 14.24
CA ASP A 206 -5.04 0.50 13.23
C ASP A 206 -4.98 -0.03 11.80
N GLY A 207 -5.28 -1.31 11.58
CA GLY A 207 -5.22 -1.92 10.25
C GLY A 207 -3.80 -2.11 9.72
N ARG A 208 -2.78 -2.05 10.59
CA ARG A 208 -1.40 -2.30 10.22
C ARG A 208 -1.21 -3.73 9.75
N PHE A 209 -0.59 -3.91 8.59
CA PHE A 209 -0.18 -5.22 8.11
C PHE A 209 0.87 -5.82 9.05
N LEU A 210 0.65 -7.05 9.51
CA LEU A 210 1.51 -7.77 10.44
C LEU A 210 2.20 -8.95 9.80
N ARG A 211 1.44 -9.78 9.04
CA ARG A 211 1.93 -11.03 8.49
C ARG A 211 1.25 -11.38 7.18
N TYR A 212 2.01 -11.99 6.29
CA TYR A 212 1.54 -12.72 5.12
C TYR A 212 2.00 -14.18 5.19
N ARG A 213 1.14 -15.07 4.72
CA ARG A 213 1.49 -16.46 4.45
C ARG A 213 0.85 -16.90 3.15
N GLY A 214 1.65 -17.34 2.21
CA GLY A 214 1.14 -17.81 0.92
C GLY A 214 2.25 -18.19 -0.03
N LYS A 215 1.90 -18.46 -1.27
CA LYS A 215 2.87 -18.73 -2.33
C LYS A 215 3.00 -17.49 -3.22
N ASN A 216 4.20 -17.00 -3.42
CA ASN A 216 4.45 -15.85 -4.30
C ASN A 216 4.28 -16.20 -5.79
N ARG A 217 4.28 -17.49 -6.11
CA ARG A 217 4.09 -18.03 -7.47
C ARG A 217 3.48 -19.44 -7.41
N PRO A 218 2.74 -19.86 -8.45
CA PRO A 218 2.26 -21.24 -8.55
C PRO A 218 3.44 -22.22 -8.48
N GLY A 219 3.30 -23.28 -7.65
CA GLY A 219 4.36 -24.28 -7.46
C GLY A 219 5.55 -23.84 -6.60
N GLY A 220 5.60 -22.59 -6.15
CA GLY A 220 6.64 -22.09 -5.25
C GLY A 220 6.48 -22.60 -3.80
N SER A 221 7.51 -22.41 -3.01
CA SER A 221 7.47 -22.60 -1.56
C SER A 221 6.51 -21.61 -0.91
N VAL A 222 6.05 -21.94 0.29
CA VAL A 222 5.31 -20.98 1.10
C VAL A 222 6.26 -19.88 1.56
N ALA A 223 5.89 -18.64 1.28
CA ALA A 223 6.55 -17.45 1.82
C ALA A 223 5.81 -17.00 3.09
N ILE A 224 6.58 -16.54 4.07
CA ILE A 224 6.06 -15.89 5.27
C ILE A 224 6.76 -14.54 5.37
N SER A 225 5.98 -13.47 5.38
CA SER A 225 6.47 -12.10 5.58
C SER A 225 5.88 -11.56 6.88
N GLU A 226 6.71 -10.99 7.75
CA GLU A 226 6.30 -10.47 9.06
C GLU A 226 6.90 -9.09 9.31
N LEU A 227 6.11 -8.21 9.93
CA LEU A 227 6.58 -6.93 10.45
C LEU A 227 7.62 -7.20 11.55
N SER A 228 8.83 -6.68 11.37
CA SER A 228 9.94 -6.83 12.32
C SER A 228 10.28 -5.55 13.07
N GLU A 229 10.00 -4.39 12.46
CA GLU A 229 10.28 -3.09 13.07
C GLU A 229 9.29 -2.04 12.58
N GLU A 230 8.91 -1.14 13.48
CA GLU A 230 8.02 0.01 13.23
C GLU A 230 8.64 1.25 13.88
N LYS A 231 8.88 2.31 13.09
CA LYS A 231 9.39 3.60 13.53
C LYS A 231 8.46 4.69 13.02
N VAL A 232 8.15 5.63 13.91
CA VAL A 232 7.39 6.86 13.59
C VAL A 232 8.32 8.02 13.94
N ASP A 233 8.68 8.84 12.96
CA ASP A 233 9.55 10.01 13.10
C ASP A 233 8.76 11.25 13.53
#